data_96e73196ae5233515fc84a1e10fe3957
#
_entry.id   96e73196ae5233515fc84a1e10fe3957
#
_cell.length_a   1.000
_cell.length_b   1.000
_cell.length_c   1.000
_cell.angle_alpha   90.00
_cell.angle_beta   90.00
_cell.angle_gamma   90.00
#
_symmetry.space_group_name_H-M   'P 1'
#
loop_
_entity.id
_entity.type
_entity.pdbx_description
1 polymer ?
#
loop_
_entity_poly.entity_id
_entity_poly.type
_entity_poly.pdbx_seq_one_letter_code
_entity_poly.pdbx_strand_id
1 'polypeptide(L)'
;MATSGDTGVDVLVQPFREALNVLGFEVYPLKIGWYNAVVSQAHQLQYSADTLALVVLSTPSMFEKVFLPFLQKNCCQGVRDPIDQCVAQSINSCVSECLHDQNVEISFDYEMLPSRKPKFLAQSAAHVAGAAYYYRPSDVQDPPWGNKKMFGVCIHPRLGGWFAIRALLVLKGVEVGEALQQVPPPNCVSSREARIELLERFNLRWKEWTYRDIIPVEERYSLNKKSISLHLQTSGGSC
;
A
#
# COMPACT_ATOMS: atom_id res chain seq x y z
N MET A 1 -7.67 17.44 28.43
CA MET A 1 -6.60 16.68 27.78
C MET A 1 -6.88 15.22 28.09
N ALA A 2 -7.51 14.50 27.19
CA ALA A 2 -7.74 13.07 27.36
C ALA A 2 -6.44 12.36 26.93
N THR A 3 -5.79 11.71 27.88
CA THR A 3 -4.72 10.75 27.58
C THR A 3 -5.35 9.63 26.79
N SER A 4 -4.98 9.50 25.50
CA SER A 4 -5.35 8.35 24.69
C SER A 4 -4.75 7.13 25.39
N GLY A 5 -5.59 6.31 26.02
CA GLY A 5 -5.16 5.03 26.57
C GLY A 5 -4.59 4.21 25.41
N ASP A 6 -3.35 3.79 25.58
CA ASP A 6 -2.64 2.92 24.65
C ASP A 6 -3.47 1.64 24.50
N THR A 7 -4.10 1.43 23.35
CA THR A 7 -4.92 0.24 23.14
C THR A 7 -3.98 -0.96 23.02
N GLY A 8 -4.41 -2.16 23.45
CA GLY A 8 -3.58 -3.36 23.33
C GLY A 8 -3.09 -3.61 21.90
N VAL A 9 -3.79 -3.04 20.90
CA VAL A 9 -3.40 -3.05 19.46
C VAL A 9 -2.17 -2.18 19.24
N ASP A 10 -2.14 -0.96 19.81
CA ASP A 10 -1.00 -0.05 19.65
C ASP A 10 0.25 -0.62 20.32
N VAL A 11 0.13 -1.20 21.51
CA VAL A 11 1.26 -1.89 22.20
C VAL A 11 1.87 -2.98 21.31
N LEU A 12 1.02 -3.78 20.65
CA LEU A 12 1.47 -4.86 19.78
C LEU A 12 2.10 -4.36 18.48
N VAL A 13 1.50 -3.34 17.85
CA VAL A 13 1.88 -2.89 16.49
C VAL A 13 2.97 -1.82 16.51
N GLN A 14 3.10 -1.05 17.57
CA GLN A 14 3.98 0.10 17.62
C GLN A 14 5.46 -0.23 17.38
N PRO A 15 6.07 -1.27 17.98
CA PRO A 15 7.46 -1.62 17.71
C PRO A 15 7.72 -1.93 16.23
N PHE A 16 6.81 -2.66 15.60
CA PHE A 16 6.87 -3.00 14.18
C PHE A 16 6.70 -1.76 13.28
N ARG A 17 5.76 -0.87 13.65
CA ARG A 17 5.52 0.41 12.96
C ARG A 17 6.76 1.30 13.01
N GLU A 18 7.40 1.42 14.16
CA GLU A 18 8.60 2.23 14.35
C GLU A 18 9.80 1.69 13.56
N ALA A 19 10.03 0.37 13.61
CA ALA A 19 11.08 -0.28 12.86
C ALA A 19 10.94 -0.05 11.35
N LEU A 20 9.74 -0.21 10.80
CA LEU A 20 9.46 0.02 9.40
C LEU A 20 9.49 1.51 9.01
N ASN A 21 9.06 2.40 9.89
CA ASN A 21 9.08 3.85 9.62
C ASN A 21 10.50 4.39 9.44
N VAL A 22 11.46 3.92 10.23
CA VAL A 22 12.90 4.25 10.04
C VAL A 22 13.36 3.89 8.62
N LEU A 23 12.85 2.81 8.05
CA LEU A 23 13.18 2.31 6.73
C LEU A 23 12.39 3.01 5.59
N GLY A 24 11.46 3.89 5.92
CA GLY A 24 10.61 4.59 4.93
C GLY A 24 9.37 3.81 4.53
N PHE A 25 8.82 3.02 5.45
CA PHE A 25 7.51 2.39 5.29
C PHE A 25 6.51 2.95 6.30
N GLU A 26 5.24 2.83 6.00
CA GLU A 26 4.14 3.15 6.90
C GLU A 26 3.27 1.91 7.11
N VAL A 27 2.74 1.74 8.33
CA VAL A 27 1.94 0.56 8.72
C VAL A 27 0.56 1.02 9.21
N TYR A 28 -0.48 0.44 8.64
CA TYR A 28 -1.87 0.77 8.95
C TYR A 28 -2.64 -0.48 9.38
N PRO A 29 -3.18 -0.51 10.62
CA PRO A 29 -3.97 -1.65 11.08
C PRO A 29 -5.37 -1.64 10.49
N LEU A 30 -5.93 -2.82 10.28
CA LEU A 30 -7.31 -3.04 9.89
C LEU A 30 -7.84 -4.36 10.47
N LYS A 31 -9.15 -4.53 10.49
CA LYS A 31 -9.80 -5.82 10.70
C LYS A 31 -10.09 -6.50 9.36
N ILE A 32 -9.93 -7.82 9.30
CA ILE A 32 -10.28 -8.58 8.09
C ILE A 32 -11.74 -8.36 7.69
N GLY A 33 -12.65 -8.21 8.65
CA GLY A 33 -14.06 -7.93 8.39
C GLY A 33 -14.28 -6.64 7.57
N TRP A 34 -13.50 -5.58 7.82
CA TRP A 34 -13.61 -4.34 7.04
C TRP A 34 -13.21 -4.54 5.58
N TYR A 35 -12.14 -5.29 5.36
CA TYR A 35 -11.71 -5.64 4.01
C TYR A 35 -12.73 -6.53 3.30
N ASN A 36 -13.21 -7.59 3.96
CA ASN A 36 -14.16 -8.54 3.40
C ASN A 36 -15.52 -7.89 3.07
N ALA A 37 -15.91 -6.81 3.78
CA ALA A 37 -17.13 -6.07 3.51
C ALA A 37 -17.11 -5.27 2.19
N VAL A 38 -15.93 -4.93 1.67
CA VAL A 38 -15.80 -4.06 0.48
C VAL A 38 -15.30 -4.80 -0.76
N VAL A 39 -14.97 -6.08 -0.65
CA VAL A 39 -14.52 -6.90 -1.78
C VAL A 39 -15.57 -7.96 -2.14
N SER A 40 -15.51 -8.46 -3.37
CA SER A 40 -16.37 -9.58 -3.76
C SER A 40 -15.98 -10.87 -3.03
N GLN A 41 -16.91 -11.79 -2.87
CA GLN A 41 -16.69 -13.08 -2.21
C GLN A 41 -15.44 -13.82 -2.72
N ALA A 42 -15.13 -13.69 -4.02
CA ALA A 42 -13.96 -14.31 -4.64
C ALA A 42 -12.61 -13.74 -4.19
N HIS A 43 -12.61 -12.62 -3.47
CA HIS A 43 -11.42 -11.94 -2.95
C HIS A 43 -11.45 -11.81 -1.41
N GLN A 44 -12.45 -12.40 -0.75
CA GLN A 44 -12.50 -12.41 0.70
C GLN A 44 -11.42 -13.32 1.28
N LEU A 45 -10.85 -12.87 2.39
CA LEU A 45 -9.86 -13.60 3.16
C LEU A 45 -10.58 -14.47 4.21
N GLN A 46 -10.15 -15.72 4.34
CA GLN A 46 -10.81 -16.75 5.17
C GLN A 46 -10.29 -16.70 6.63
N TYR A 47 -10.54 -15.57 7.30
CA TYR A 47 -10.22 -15.34 8.70
C TYR A 47 -11.45 -14.77 9.42
N SER A 48 -11.44 -14.79 10.76
CA SER A 48 -12.45 -14.11 11.58
C SER A 48 -12.51 -12.61 11.23
N ALA A 49 -13.71 -12.04 11.33
CA ALA A 49 -13.93 -10.63 11.01
C ALA A 49 -13.10 -9.68 11.89
N ASP A 50 -12.84 -10.05 13.14
CA ASP A 50 -12.05 -9.26 14.08
C ASP A 50 -10.54 -9.55 14.04
N THR A 51 -10.09 -10.46 13.17
CA THR A 51 -8.65 -10.75 13.00
C THR A 51 -7.91 -9.48 12.59
N LEU A 52 -6.84 -9.18 13.33
CA LEU A 52 -5.94 -8.05 13.04
C LEU A 52 -5.13 -8.32 11.76
N ALA A 53 -5.12 -7.34 10.89
CA ALA A 53 -4.21 -7.29 9.76
C ALA A 53 -3.53 -5.93 9.67
N LEU A 54 -2.38 -5.88 8.99
CA LEU A 54 -1.56 -4.67 8.81
C LEU A 54 -1.29 -4.48 7.32
N VAL A 55 -1.65 -3.31 6.78
CA VAL A 55 -1.20 -2.90 5.43
C VAL A 55 0.11 -2.15 5.56
N VAL A 56 1.08 -2.49 4.72
CA VAL A 56 2.39 -1.82 4.65
C VAL A 56 2.49 -1.05 3.34
N LEU A 57 2.78 0.24 3.45
CA LEU A 57 3.06 1.14 2.33
C LEU A 57 4.56 1.47 2.31
N SER A 58 5.16 1.61 1.13
CA SER A 58 6.47 2.26 0.98
C SER A 58 6.28 3.73 0.61
N THR A 59 6.97 4.62 1.32
CA THR A 59 7.05 6.05 1.01
C THR A 59 8.20 6.34 0.05
N PRO A 60 8.32 7.56 -0.51
CA PRO A 60 9.47 7.92 -1.32
C PRO A 60 10.81 7.74 -0.63
N SER A 61 10.90 7.96 0.69
CA SER A 61 12.15 7.86 1.44
C SER A 61 12.71 6.42 1.52
N MET A 62 11.88 5.38 1.39
CA MET A 62 12.33 3.98 1.35
C MET A 62 13.40 3.75 0.27
N PHE A 63 13.30 4.47 -0.84
CA PHE A 63 14.24 4.31 -1.94
C PHE A 63 15.68 4.63 -1.50
N GLU A 64 15.90 5.73 -0.81
CA GLU A 64 17.24 6.15 -0.37
C GLU A 64 17.69 5.41 0.89
N LYS A 65 16.75 5.16 1.80
CA LYS A 65 17.07 4.54 3.09
C LYS A 65 17.40 3.05 2.98
N VAL A 66 16.74 2.34 2.06
CA VAL A 66 16.79 0.88 1.97
C VAL A 66 17.19 0.39 0.58
N PHE A 67 16.50 0.87 -0.47
CA PHE A 67 16.68 0.30 -1.80
C PHE A 67 18.06 0.61 -2.40
N LEU A 68 18.56 1.83 -2.31
CA LEU A 68 19.89 2.17 -2.79
C LEU A 68 21.00 1.40 -2.06
N PRO A 69 21.01 1.31 -0.71
CA PRO A 69 21.95 0.45 0.01
C PRO A 69 21.85 -1.04 -0.37
N PHE A 70 20.62 -1.53 -0.59
CA PHE A 70 20.39 -2.91 -1.04
C PHE A 70 21.03 -3.16 -2.41
N LEU A 71 20.88 -2.25 -3.37
CA LEU A 71 21.50 -2.34 -4.69
C LEU A 71 23.05 -2.34 -4.60
N GLN A 72 23.60 -1.45 -3.78
CA GLN A 72 25.05 -1.35 -3.59
C GLN A 72 25.65 -2.62 -2.96
N LYS A 73 24.95 -3.23 -2.01
CA LYS A 73 25.41 -4.43 -1.30
C LYS A 73 25.31 -5.70 -2.16
N ASN A 74 24.29 -5.81 -3.01
CA ASN A 74 23.99 -7.07 -3.69
C ASN A 74 24.53 -7.15 -5.13
N CYS A 75 25.31 -6.15 -5.62
CA CYS A 75 25.87 -6.11 -6.99
C CYS A 75 24.91 -6.77 -7.98
N CYS A 76 23.82 -6.12 -8.32
CA CYS A 76 22.54 -6.65 -8.88
C CYS A 76 22.62 -7.43 -10.20
N GLN A 77 23.66 -8.17 -10.47
CA GLN A 77 23.71 -9.08 -11.62
C GLN A 77 22.83 -10.30 -11.34
N GLY A 78 21.73 -10.41 -12.09
CA GLY A 78 20.83 -11.56 -12.05
C GLY A 78 19.68 -11.52 -11.03
N VAL A 79 19.46 -10.41 -10.34
CA VAL A 79 18.33 -10.24 -9.43
C VAL A 79 17.09 -9.82 -10.24
N ARG A 80 16.12 -10.72 -10.33
CA ARG A 80 14.81 -10.39 -10.89
C ARG A 80 14.03 -9.58 -9.86
N ASP A 81 13.47 -8.43 -10.30
CA ASP A 81 12.68 -7.52 -9.45
C ASP A 81 13.37 -7.14 -8.12
N PRO A 82 14.50 -6.40 -8.16
CA PRO A 82 15.27 -6.10 -6.97
C PRO A 82 14.53 -5.26 -5.93
N ILE A 83 13.53 -4.47 -6.35
CA ILE A 83 12.72 -3.69 -5.42
C ILE A 83 11.80 -4.60 -4.59
N ASP A 84 11.22 -5.61 -5.18
CA ASP A 84 10.34 -6.57 -4.48
C ASP A 84 11.15 -7.41 -3.49
N GLN A 85 12.36 -7.84 -3.88
CA GLN A 85 13.27 -8.55 -2.96
C GLN A 85 13.70 -7.67 -1.79
N CYS A 86 14.06 -6.42 -2.05
CA CYS A 86 14.42 -5.46 -1.03
C CYS A 86 13.29 -5.23 -0.03
N VAL A 87 12.08 -5.01 -0.54
CA VAL A 87 10.87 -4.83 0.27
C VAL A 87 10.57 -6.07 1.10
N ALA A 88 10.58 -7.26 0.47
CA ALA A 88 10.32 -8.52 1.15
C ALA A 88 11.35 -8.78 2.26
N GLN A 89 12.64 -8.56 2.01
CA GLN A 89 13.68 -8.71 3.02
C GLN A 89 13.44 -7.76 4.20
N SER A 90 13.15 -6.49 3.94
CA SER A 90 12.93 -5.48 4.98
C SER A 90 11.73 -5.83 5.87
N ILE A 91 10.60 -6.19 5.27
CA ILE A 91 9.39 -6.54 6.01
C ILE A 91 9.60 -7.83 6.81
N ASN A 92 10.18 -8.88 6.20
CA ASN A 92 10.44 -10.15 6.91
C ASN A 92 11.39 -9.96 8.10
N SER A 93 12.45 -9.15 7.97
CA SER A 93 13.36 -8.86 9.08
C SER A 93 12.63 -8.18 10.24
N CYS A 94 11.84 -7.14 9.95
CA CYS A 94 11.05 -6.45 11.00
C CYS A 94 10.00 -7.36 11.64
N VAL A 95 9.34 -8.26 10.87
CA VAL A 95 8.42 -9.25 11.44
C VAL A 95 9.16 -10.19 12.39
N SER A 96 10.32 -10.70 11.98
CA SER A 96 11.13 -11.59 12.82
C SER A 96 11.65 -10.93 14.09
N GLU A 97 11.91 -9.62 14.06
CA GLU A 97 12.41 -8.85 15.20
C GLU A 97 11.29 -8.40 16.14
N CYS A 98 10.18 -7.88 15.60
CA CYS A 98 9.17 -7.19 16.38
C CYS A 98 7.89 -8.02 16.63
N LEU A 99 7.62 -9.04 15.82
CA LEU A 99 6.42 -9.88 15.88
C LEU A 99 6.76 -11.37 15.98
N HIS A 100 7.95 -11.72 16.51
CA HIS A 100 8.45 -13.10 16.58
C HIS A 100 7.53 -14.05 17.36
N ASP A 101 6.78 -13.54 18.34
CA ASP A 101 5.81 -14.32 19.13
C ASP A 101 4.43 -14.47 18.45
N GLN A 102 4.25 -13.86 17.27
CA GLN A 102 2.99 -13.86 16.53
C GLN A 102 3.05 -14.80 15.33
N ASN A 103 1.92 -15.47 15.04
CA ASN A 103 1.78 -16.22 13.80
C ASN A 103 1.35 -15.28 12.66
N VAL A 104 2.31 -14.74 11.93
CA VAL A 104 2.07 -13.75 10.88
C VAL A 104 2.10 -14.41 9.50
N GLU A 105 1.02 -14.23 8.73
CA GLU A 105 0.99 -14.56 7.31
C GLU A 105 1.18 -13.30 6.48
N ILE A 106 2.20 -13.27 5.61
CA ILE A 106 2.51 -12.13 4.75
C ILE A 106 2.06 -12.43 3.33
N SER A 107 1.35 -11.49 2.72
CA SER A 107 1.02 -11.49 1.29
C SER A 107 1.56 -10.21 0.66
N PHE A 108 2.45 -10.35 -0.32
CA PHE A 108 2.98 -9.21 -1.07
C PHE A 108 2.07 -8.83 -2.24
N ASP A 109 2.12 -7.55 -2.67
CA ASP A 109 1.26 -6.99 -3.71
C ASP A 109 1.42 -7.65 -5.09
N TYR A 110 2.58 -8.24 -5.36
CA TYR A 110 2.87 -8.99 -6.59
C TYR A 110 2.45 -10.46 -6.55
N GLU A 111 2.06 -10.98 -5.39
CA GLU A 111 1.72 -12.40 -5.25
C GLU A 111 0.33 -12.73 -5.79
N MET A 112 0.27 -13.81 -6.55
CA MET A 112 -0.95 -14.30 -7.18
C MET A 112 -1.33 -15.68 -6.66
N LEU A 113 -2.63 -15.92 -6.57
CA LEU A 113 -3.19 -17.25 -6.37
C LEU A 113 -2.99 -18.13 -7.62
N PRO A 114 -3.09 -19.47 -7.49
CA PRO A 114 -3.09 -20.36 -8.67
C PRO A 114 -4.15 -19.99 -9.72
N SER A 115 -5.24 -19.36 -9.30
CA SER A 115 -6.30 -18.84 -10.19
C SER A 115 -5.90 -17.57 -10.97
N ARG A 116 -4.66 -17.10 -10.86
CA ARG A 116 -4.15 -15.84 -11.42
C ARG A 116 -4.85 -14.58 -10.88
N LYS A 117 -5.51 -14.67 -9.73
CA LYS A 117 -6.03 -13.52 -8.99
C LYS A 117 -4.99 -13.06 -7.97
N PRO A 118 -4.91 -11.76 -7.65
CA PRO A 118 -4.05 -11.29 -6.56
C PRO A 118 -4.50 -11.94 -5.24
N LYS A 119 -3.56 -12.19 -4.33
CA LYS A 119 -3.85 -12.74 -3.01
C LYS A 119 -4.75 -11.81 -2.20
N PHE A 120 -4.64 -10.52 -2.40
CA PHE A 120 -5.53 -9.50 -1.82
C PHE A 120 -5.65 -8.30 -2.76
N LEU A 121 -6.73 -7.53 -2.63
CA LEU A 121 -6.93 -6.29 -3.39
C LEU A 121 -6.28 -5.12 -2.63
N ALA A 122 -5.07 -4.78 -3.02
CA ALA A 122 -4.21 -3.82 -2.33
C ALA A 122 -4.88 -2.45 -2.10
N GLN A 123 -5.54 -1.89 -3.13
CA GLN A 123 -6.22 -0.59 -3.01
C GLN A 123 -7.39 -0.64 -2.01
N SER A 124 -8.16 -1.75 -1.99
CA SER A 124 -9.26 -1.94 -1.04
C SER A 124 -8.73 -2.05 0.39
N ALA A 125 -7.64 -2.81 0.59
CA ALA A 125 -7.01 -2.94 1.90
C ALA A 125 -6.48 -1.60 2.42
N ALA A 126 -5.75 -0.83 1.60
CA ALA A 126 -5.26 0.49 1.97
C ALA A 126 -6.38 1.47 2.30
N HIS A 127 -7.51 1.41 1.57
CA HIS A 127 -8.66 2.26 1.82
C HIS A 127 -9.33 1.96 3.17
N VAL A 128 -9.64 0.71 3.44
CA VAL A 128 -10.34 0.34 4.69
C VAL A 128 -9.44 0.46 5.92
N ALA A 129 -8.11 0.38 5.74
CA ALA A 129 -7.12 0.66 6.78
C ALA A 129 -6.94 2.16 7.09
N GLY A 130 -7.59 3.05 6.33
CA GLY A 130 -7.42 4.50 6.51
C GLY A 130 -6.14 5.08 5.91
N ALA A 131 -5.36 4.28 5.17
CA ALA A 131 -4.06 4.69 4.64
C ALA A 131 -4.16 5.62 3.42
N ALA A 132 -5.02 5.28 2.46
CA ALA A 132 -5.18 6.02 1.22
C ALA A 132 -6.61 5.91 0.68
N TYR A 133 -7.15 7.00 0.17
CA TYR A 133 -8.50 6.98 -0.40
C TYR A 133 -8.48 6.35 -1.79
N TYR A 134 -9.32 5.34 -2.00
CA TYR A 134 -9.45 4.64 -3.27
C TYR A 134 -10.54 5.28 -4.13
N TYR A 135 -10.13 6.05 -5.13
CA TYR A 135 -11.00 6.68 -6.12
C TYR A 135 -11.32 5.71 -7.25
N ARG A 136 -12.60 5.43 -7.46
CA ARG A 136 -13.10 4.48 -8.48
C ARG A 136 -13.84 5.23 -9.58
N PRO A 137 -13.85 4.72 -10.81
CA PRO A 137 -14.70 5.28 -11.88
C PRO A 137 -16.18 5.31 -11.51
N SER A 138 -16.66 4.33 -10.73
CA SER A 138 -18.03 4.26 -10.20
C SER A 138 -18.41 5.39 -9.23
N ASP A 139 -17.41 6.07 -8.66
CA ASP A 139 -17.62 7.19 -7.73
C ASP A 139 -17.87 8.51 -8.47
N VAL A 140 -17.83 8.49 -9.81
CA VAL A 140 -18.09 9.65 -10.67
C VAL A 140 -19.47 9.51 -11.27
N GLN A 141 -20.37 10.43 -10.93
CA GLN A 141 -21.68 10.52 -11.54
C GLN A 141 -21.55 11.00 -13.00
N ASP A 142 -22.26 10.35 -13.92
CA ASP A 142 -22.22 10.64 -15.37
C ASP A 142 -20.78 10.76 -15.90
N PRO A 143 -20.00 9.65 -15.88
CA PRO A 143 -18.59 9.69 -16.27
C PRO A 143 -18.45 9.99 -17.77
N PRO A 144 -17.48 10.87 -18.17
CA PRO A 144 -17.33 11.30 -19.57
C PRO A 144 -16.71 10.23 -20.47
N TRP A 145 -16.32 9.07 -19.93
CA TRP A 145 -15.54 8.06 -20.65
C TRP A 145 -16.39 7.06 -21.45
N GLY A 146 -17.72 7.10 -21.35
CA GLY A 146 -18.61 6.15 -22.01
C GLY A 146 -18.26 4.70 -21.63
N ASN A 147 -18.05 3.86 -22.64
CA ASN A 147 -17.70 2.43 -22.44
C ASN A 147 -16.19 2.18 -22.24
N LYS A 148 -15.37 3.21 -22.12
CA LYS A 148 -13.92 3.04 -21.92
C LYS A 148 -13.65 2.48 -20.53
N LYS A 149 -12.90 1.38 -20.48
CA LYS A 149 -12.49 0.77 -19.20
C LYS A 149 -11.49 1.69 -18.50
N MET A 150 -11.87 2.16 -17.31
CA MET A 150 -11.04 2.96 -16.43
C MET A 150 -10.74 2.18 -15.16
N PHE A 151 -9.54 2.36 -14.63
CA PHE A 151 -9.12 1.74 -13.37
C PHE A 151 -9.11 2.79 -12.26
N GLY A 152 -9.43 2.36 -11.04
CA GLY A 152 -9.33 3.21 -9.86
C GLY A 152 -7.88 3.38 -9.40
N VAL A 153 -7.66 4.40 -8.58
CA VAL A 153 -6.34 4.76 -8.04
C VAL A 153 -6.46 5.20 -6.58
N CYS A 154 -5.46 4.83 -5.76
CA CYS A 154 -5.35 5.32 -4.40
C CYS A 154 -4.55 6.62 -4.33
N ILE A 155 -5.02 7.56 -3.50
CA ILE A 155 -4.32 8.81 -3.17
C ILE A 155 -4.14 8.86 -1.66
N HIS A 156 -2.88 8.94 -1.23
CA HIS A 156 -2.50 9.13 0.16
C HIS A 156 -2.61 10.61 0.53
N PRO A 157 -3.14 10.98 1.71
CA PRO A 157 -3.43 12.39 2.05
C PRO A 157 -2.19 13.30 2.08
N ARG A 158 -1.01 12.77 2.38
CA ARG A 158 0.25 13.52 2.44
C ARG A 158 1.17 13.27 1.23
N LEU A 159 1.14 12.06 0.68
CA LEU A 159 2.05 11.62 -0.38
C LEU A 159 1.42 11.64 -1.79
N GLY A 160 0.13 11.98 -1.92
CA GLY A 160 -0.54 11.90 -3.21
C GLY A 160 -0.48 10.48 -3.78
N GLY A 161 0.02 10.34 -4.99
CA GLY A 161 0.30 9.04 -5.61
C GLY A 161 1.76 8.57 -5.49
N TRP A 162 2.58 9.22 -4.64
CA TRP A 162 4.02 8.92 -4.48
C TRP A 162 4.29 7.86 -3.42
N PHE A 163 3.52 6.81 -3.41
CA PHE A 163 3.68 5.66 -2.52
C PHE A 163 3.36 4.36 -3.26
N ALA A 164 3.65 3.23 -2.65
CA ALA A 164 3.17 1.94 -3.13
C ALA A 164 2.68 1.07 -1.97
N ILE A 165 1.59 0.33 -2.20
CA ILE A 165 1.09 -0.68 -1.26
C ILE A 165 1.91 -1.93 -1.48
N ARG A 166 2.57 -2.44 -0.42
CA ARG A 166 3.58 -3.49 -0.56
C ARG A 166 3.16 -4.84 -0.03
N ALA A 167 2.46 -4.85 1.09
CA ALA A 167 2.07 -6.09 1.72
C ALA A 167 0.81 -5.94 2.57
N LEU A 168 0.16 -7.08 2.79
CA LEU A 168 -0.84 -7.30 3.82
C LEU A 168 -0.30 -8.40 4.76
N LEU A 169 -0.21 -8.09 6.04
CA LEU A 169 0.16 -9.02 7.10
C LEU A 169 -1.08 -9.40 7.89
N VAL A 170 -1.35 -10.67 8.05
CA VAL A 170 -2.46 -11.17 8.88
C VAL A 170 -1.88 -11.81 10.14
N LEU A 171 -2.23 -11.30 11.32
CA LEU A 171 -1.81 -11.82 12.61
C LEU A 171 -2.83 -12.91 13.03
N LYS A 172 -2.52 -14.16 12.73
CA LYS A 172 -3.43 -15.28 12.95
C LYS A 172 -3.70 -15.47 14.43
N GLY A 173 -4.99 -15.52 14.80
CA GLY A 173 -5.42 -15.70 16.18
C GLY A 173 -5.41 -14.43 17.02
N VAL A 174 -5.01 -13.27 16.46
CA VAL A 174 -5.10 -11.97 17.13
C VAL A 174 -6.42 -11.30 16.74
N GLU A 175 -7.37 -11.27 17.63
CA GLU A 175 -8.67 -10.62 17.45
C GLU A 175 -8.73 -9.34 18.28
N VAL A 176 -9.11 -8.25 17.65
CA VAL A 176 -9.01 -6.90 18.27
C VAL A 176 -10.37 -6.28 18.63
N GLY A 177 -11.49 -6.85 18.15
CA GLY A 177 -12.84 -6.41 18.50
C GLY A 177 -13.00 -4.89 18.52
N GLU A 178 -13.56 -4.33 19.58
CA GLU A 178 -13.78 -2.89 19.75
C GLU A 178 -12.50 -2.08 20.02
N ALA A 179 -11.37 -2.72 20.32
CA ALA A 179 -10.11 -2.05 20.57
C ALA A 179 -9.54 -1.34 19.32
N LEU A 180 -9.95 -1.78 18.13
CA LEU A 180 -9.60 -1.12 16.88
C LEU A 180 -10.85 -0.53 16.20
N GLN A 181 -10.88 0.79 16.07
CA GLN A 181 -11.94 1.52 15.38
C GLN A 181 -11.52 1.89 13.96
N GLN A 182 -12.44 1.77 13.00
CA GLN A 182 -12.17 2.15 11.62
C GLN A 182 -12.17 3.68 11.47
N VAL A 183 -11.07 4.21 10.97
CA VAL A 183 -10.96 5.62 10.58
C VAL A 183 -10.83 5.66 9.06
N PRO A 184 -11.82 6.19 8.32
CA PRO A 184 -11.73 6.27 6.86
C PRO A 184 -10.62 7.23 6.44
N PRO A 185 -9.94 6.98 5.31
CA PRO A 185 -8.92 7.89 4.81
C PRO A 185 -9.55 9.21 4.37
N PRO A 186 -8.84 10.35 4.52
CA PRO A 186 -9.32 11.64 4.04
C PRO A 186 -9.63 11.64 2.55
N ASN A 187 -10.81 12.15 2.18
CA ASN A 187 -11.20 12.34 0.77
C ASN A 187 -10.61 13.66 0.25
N CYS A 188 -9.35 13.62 -0.19
CA CYS A 188 -8.60 14.80 -0.64
C CYS A 188 -8.99 15.29 -2.05
N VAL A 189 -9.68 14.45 -2.85
CA VAL A 189 -10.16 14.80 -4.20
C VAL A 189 -11.68 14.71 -4.19
N SER A 190 -12.34 15.75 -3.65
CA SER A 190 -13.76 15.70 -3.32
C SER A 190 -14.69 16.08 -4.47
N SER A 191 -14.27 17.01 -5.38
CA SER A 191 -15.11 17.43 -6.49
C SER A 191 -15.20 16.39 -7.61
N ARG A 192 -16.31 16.40 -8.34
CA ARG A 192 -16.50 15.52 -9.51
C ARG A 192 -15.42 15.76 -10.57
N GLU A 193 -15.14 17.02 -10.88
CA GLU A 193 -14.17 17.44 -11.90
C GLU A 193 -12.73 16.99 -11.52
N ALA A 194 -12.36 17.15 -10.26
CA ALA A 194 -11.05 16.70 -9.76
C ALA A 194 -10.91 15.16 -9.81
N ARG A 195 -11.99 14.41 -9.53
CA ARG A 195 -11.98 12.93 -9.67
C ARG A 195 -11.85 12.50 -11.12
N ILE A 196 -12.54 13.18 -12.05
CA ILE A 196 -12.39 12.94 -13.49
C ILE A 196 -10.94 13.18 -13.89
N GLU A 197 -10.38 14.33 -13.54
CA GLU A 197 -9.00 14.68 -13.85
C GLU A 197 -8.01 13.68 -13.27
N LEU A 198 -8.17 13.26 -12.02
CA LEU A 198 -7.33 12.22 -11.39
C LEU A 198 -7.36 10.92 -12.21
N LEU A 199 -8.56 10.41 -12.50
CA LEU A 199 -8.74 9.14 -13.20
C LEU A 199 -8.24 9.22 -14.65
N GLU A 200 -8.40 10.34 -15.33
CA GLU A 200 -7.84 10.55 -16.67
C GLU A 200 -6.32 10.61 -16.66
N ARG A 201 -5.70 11.35 -15.73
CA ARG A 201 -4.25 11.37 -15.58
C ARG A 201 -3.71 9.98 -15.32
N PHE A 202 -4.34 9.20 -14.44
CA PHE A 202 -3.91 7.85 -14.11
C PHE A 202 -4.07 6.89 -15.29
N ASN A 203 -5.20 6.92 -16.02
CA ASN A 203 -5.50 5.93 -17.05
C ASN A 203 -4.99 6.31 -18.45
N LEU A 204 -4.98 7.60 -18.79
CA LEU A 204 -4.70 8.08 -20.15
C LEU A 204 -3.32 8.73 -20.28
N ARG A 205 -2.80 9.28 -19.17
CA ARG A 205 -1.55 10.03 -19.11
C ARG A 205 -0.58 9.49 -18.03
N TRP A 206 -0.68 8.21 -17.69
CA TRP A 206 0.07 7.60 -16.59
C TRP A 206 1.60 7.78 -16.71
N LYS A 207 2.15 7.85 -17.93
CA LYS A 207 3.58 8.07 -18.19
C LYS A 207 4.08 9.45 -17.76
N GLU A 208 3.19 10.44 -17.65
CA GLU A 208 3.52 11.78 -17.18
C GLU A 208 3.64 11.87 -15.67
N TRP A 209 3.11 10.87 -14.95
CA TRP A 209 3.08 10.77 -13.49
C TRP A 209 2.31 11.90 -12.78
N THR A 210 1.62 12.75 -13.53
CA THR A 210 0.93 13.94 -13.02
C THR A 210 -0.24 13.61 -12.08
N TYR A 211 -0.80 12.40 -12.17
CA TYR A 211 -1.82 11.94 -11.23
C TYR A 211 -1.29 11.86 -9.79
N ARG A 212 0.02 11.67 -9.61
CA ARG A 212 0.67 11.58 -8.30
C ARG A 212 0.64 12.91 -7.56
N ASP A 213 0.59 14.00 -8.30
CA ASP A 213 0.58 15.38 -7.79
C ASP A 213 -0.82 16.00 -7.89
N ILE A 214 -1.89 15.19 -7.85
CA ILE A 214 -3.27 15.69 -7.89
C ILE A 214 -3.63 16.57 -6.67
N ILE A 215 -2.89 16.38 -5.59
CA ILE A 215 -2.92 17.21 -4.38
C ILE A 215 -1.50 17.71 -4.07
N PRO A 216 -1.32 18.75 -3.25
CA PRO A 216 -0.02 19.10 -2.68
C PRO A 216 0.56 17.91 -1.92
N VAL A 217 1.85 17.62 -2.09
CA VAL A 217 2.51 16.46 -1.49
C VAL A 217 3.71 16.87 -0.65
N GLU A 218 3.93 16.17 0.46
CA GLU A 218 5.06 16.43 1.37
C GLU A 218 6.37 15.87 0.81
N GLU A 219 6.31 14.75 0.08
CA GLU A 219 7.49 14.04 -0.38
C GLU A 219 7.30 13.45 -1.78
N ARG A 220 8.35 13.49 -2.58
CA ARG A 220 8.42 12.89 -3.93
C ARG A 220 9.70 12.10 -4.09
N TYR A 221 9.75 11.22 -5.06
CA TYR A 221 11.04 10.65 -5.50
C TYR A 221 11.96 11.75 -6.04
N SER A 222 13.24 11.72 -5.66
CA SER A 222 14.26 12.60 -6.27
C SER A 222 14.42 12.31 -7.78
N LEU A 223 14.99 13.24 -8.53
CA LEU A 223 15.22 13.07 -9.98
C LEU A 223 16.05 11.82 -10.31
N ASN A 224 17.04 11.50 -9.47
CA ASN A 224 17.85 10.28 -9.63
C ASN A 224 17.00 9.00 -9.52
N LYS A 225 15.95 8.99 -8.72
CA LYS A 225 15.02 7.87 -8.60
C LYS A 225 14.21 7.65 -9.89
N LYS A 226 13.79 8.72 -10.57
CA LYS A 226 13.07 8.62 -11.85
C LYS A 226 13.93 7.91 -12.92
N SER A 227 15.22 8.23 -12.99
CA SER A 227 16.14 7.63 -13.95
C SER A 227 16.39 6.15 -13.69
N ILE A 228 16.58 5.76 -12.43
CA ILE A 228 16.82 4.35 -12.05
C ILE A 228 15.55 3.51 -12.23
N SER A 229 14.38 4.02 -11.86
CA SER A 229 13.10 3.33 -12.06
C SER A 229 12.78 3.13 -13.55
N LEU A 230 13.09 4.10 -14.41
CA LEU A 230 12.99 3.96 -15.87
C LEU A 230 13.97 2.91 -16.43
N HIS A 231 15.22 2.87 -15.94
CA HIS A 231 16.22 1.88 -16.36
C HIS A 231 15.83 0.46 -15.96
N LEU A 232 15.29 0.26 -14.76
CA LEU A 232 14.85 -1.06 -14.31
C LEU A 232 13.61 -1.56 -15.08
N GLN A 233 12.73 -0.66 -15.52
CA GLN A 233 11.58 -1.00 -16.37
C GLN A 233 11.97 -1.30 -17.82
N THR A 234 13.02 -0.68 -18.35
CA THR A 234 13.49 -0.92 -19.73
C THR A 234 14.37 -2.16 -19.85
N SER A 235 15.07 -2.57 -18.79
CA SER A 235 15.88 -3.80 -18.78
C SER A 235 15.07 -5.08 -18.54
N GLY A 236 13.81 -4.99 -18.06
CA GLY A 236 12.88 -6.11 -17.91
C GLY A 236 12.06 -6.46 -19.17
N GLY A 237 12.25 -5.74 -20.26
CA GLY A 237 11.49 -5.85 -21.51
C GLY A 237 12.18 -6.62 -22.66
N SER A 238 13.22 -7.37 -22.37
CA SER A 238 13.91 -8.17 -23.40
C SER A 238 14.25 -9.56 -22.83
N CYS A 239 13.29 -10.47 -22.90
CA CYS A 239 13.43 -11.90 -23.15
C CYS A 239 12.05 -12.46 -23.45
#